data_2b6bb76a7a29b98165e6d322c1ca109b
#
_entry.id   2b6bb76a7a29b98165e6d322c1ca109b
#
_cell.length_a   1.000
_cell.length_b   1.000
_cell.length_c   1.000
_cell.angle_alpha   90.00
_cell.angle_beta   90.00
_cell.angle_gamma   90.00
#
_symmetry.space_group_name_H-M   'P 1'
#
loop_
_entity.id
_entity.type
_entity.pdbx_description
1 polymer ?
#
loop_
_entity_poly.entity_id
_entity_poly.type
_entity_poly.pdbx_seq_one_letter_code
_entity_poly.pdbx_strand_id
1 'polypeptide(L)'
;MSEVLIEAIGLRKFFPIKGSISGKTTGHVFAVDDVNIRIYKGETVGLVGESGCGKTTLGRMLLNLTDPTTGILLFKPEESLAKSARELYSQLSANKPSELKKEERKALELSKKNDVFRNRKIRKDFRRKVQIVFQDPVSSLDPRMLVKDIIAEPVYVSGVPYDVGVNYVERKPDGKKEETDITTEGKKNLRLKGESARRYVTDLIKEMGLNEDHLFRFPHEFSGGQRQRIAIARAISVRPEFLVLDEPTSALDVSVQAQILSLLKDLQKRYGMTYLFITHNLAVIRSVSDRVIVMYLGTIVEEAPTDELFKNPLHPYTQALLSAIPVPDTRRKRNVLVLSGDVPSPSNPPSGCRFHTRCRYAEEICKTKEPQLTEMSPGHRSACHFSAEIMSGAKLQSVQDHKPSN
;
A
#
# COMPACT_ATOMS: atom_id res chain seq x y z
N MET A 1 -11.30 4.06 19.46
CA MET A 1 -10.06 4.13 18.68
C MET A 1 -10.13 3.07 17.59
N SER A 2 -9.77 3.39 16.34
CA SER A 2 -9.80 2.42 15.23
C SER A 2 -8.73 1.34 15.46
N GLU A 3 -9.07 0.07 15.24
CA GLU A 3 -8.15 -1.08 15.38
C GLU A 3 -7.02 -0.99 14.34
N VAL A 4 -5.76 -1.07 14.78
CA VAL A 4 -4.61 -1.12 13.88
C VAL A 4 -4.53 -2.51 13.24
N LEU A 5 -4.63 -2.58 11.92
CA LEU A 5 -4.52 -3.83 11.17
C LEU A 5 -3.06 -4.16 10.84
N ILE A 6 -2.31 -3.16 10.36
CA ILE A 6 -0.90 -3.30 10.00
C ILE A 6 -0.11 -2.15 10.61
N GLU A 7 1.03 -2.47 11.20
CA GLU A 7 2.01 -1.48 11.64
C GLU A 7 3.40 -1.86 11.16
N ALA A 8 3.99 -0.98 10.38
CA ALA A 8 5.37 -1.07 9.93
C ALA A 8 6.22 -0.04 10.67
N ILE A 9 7.36 -0.46 11.19
CA ILE A 9 8.25 0.36 12.03
C ILE A 9 9.65 0.27 11.48
N GLY A 10 10.22 1.42 11.11
CA GLY A 10 11.60 1.55 10.64
C GLY A 10 11.90 0.72 9.40
N LEU A 11 10.94 0.57 8.47
CA LEU A 11 11.14 -0.24 7.28
C LEU A 11 12.18 0.39 6.36
N ARG A 12 13.22 -0.39 6.03
CA ARG A 12 14.23 -0.05 5.04
C ARG A 12 14.40 -1.17 4.03
N LYS A 13 14.58 -0.79 2.76
CA LYS A 13 14.94 -1.71 1.69
C LYS A 13 15.97 -1.09 0.78
N PHE A 14 17.16 -1.69 0.81
CA PHE A 14 18.29 -1.32 -0.03
C PHE A 14 18.59 -2.46 -0.98
N PHE A 15 18.68 -2.15 -2.26
CA PHE A 15 19.06 -3.13 -3.30
C PHE A 15 20.53 -2.90 -3.66
N PRO A 16 21.41 -3.93 -3.59
CA PRO A 16 22.81 -3.78 -3.94
C PRO A 16 22.97 -3.58 -5.45
N ILE A 17 23.80 -2.62 -5.83
CA ILE A 17 24.26 -2.42 -7.21
C ILE A 17 25.54 -3.24 -7.36
N LYS A 18 25.53 -4.22 -8.27
CA LYS A 18 26.69 -5.06 -8.57
C LYS A 18 27.46 -4.48 -9.76
N GLY A 19 28.77 -4.38 -9.63
CA GLY A 19 29.64 -4.00 -10.74
C GLY A 19 29.68 -5.09 -11.83
N SER A 20 29.63 -4.69 -13.09
CA SER A 20 29.50 -5.58 -14.25
C SER A 20 30.63 -6.62 -14.37
N ILE A 21 31.84 -6.31 -13.93
CA ILE A 21 33.04 -7.17 -14.16
C ILE A 21 33.41 -7.95 -12.91
N SER A 22 33.27 -7.39 -11.71
CA SER A 22 33.75 -8.00 -10.47
C SER A 22 32.68 -8.68 -9.61
N GLY A 23 31.41 -8.50 -9.93
CA GLY A 23 30.28 -8.96 -9.08
C GLY A 23 30.23 -8.32 -7.70
N LYS A 24 31.20 -7.46 -7.34
CA LYS A 24 31.28 -6.77 -6.05
C LYS A 24 30.20 -5.67 -5.97
N THR A 25 29.63 -5.49 -4.80
CA THR A 25 28.69 -4.39 -4.53
C THR A 25 29.43 -3.05 -4.62
N THR A 26 28.99 -2.20 -5.54
CA THR A 26 29.54 -0.86 -5.78
C THR A 26 28.71 0.25 -5.16
N GLY A 27 27.47 -0.05 -4.74
CA GLY A 27 26.53 0.89 -4.13
C GLY A 27 25.21 0.23 -3.80
N HIS A 28 24.25 1.03 -3.36
CA HIS A 28 22.90 0.59 -3.04
C HIS A 28 21.86 1.54 -3.62
N VAL A 29 20.72 1.01 -4.03
CA VAL A 29 19.50 1.78 -4.32
C VAL A 29 18.65 1.83 -3.06
N PHE A 30 18.41 3.00 -2.51
CA PHE A 30 17.58 3.24 -1.32
C PHE A 30 16.11 3.32 -1.72
N ALA A 31 15.48 2.16 -1.93
CA ALA A 31 14.10 2.11 -2.43
C ALA A 31 13.07 2.47 -1.36
N VAL A 32 13.31 2.09 -0.11
CA VAL A 32 12.52 2.45 1.08
C VAL A 32 13.51 2.73 2.20
N ASP A 33 13.35 3.85 2.89
CA ASP A 33 14.27 4.27 3.93
C ASP A 33 13.53 4.91 5.10
N ASP A 34 13.59 4.24 6.24
CA ASP A 34 13.00 4.61 7.53
C ASP A 34 11.50 4.90 7.49
N VAL A 35 10.74 4.05 6.79
CA VAL A 35 9.30 4.21 6.66
C VAL A 35 8.58 3.65 7.89
N ASN A 36 7.75 4.49 8.51
CA ASN A 36 6.86 4.16 9.61
C ASN A 36 5.42 4.41 9.17
N ILE A 37 4.58 3.36 9.16
CA ILE A 37 3.20 3.43 8.68
C ILE A 37 2.28 2.61 9.56
N ARG A 38 1.08 3.16 9.86
CA ARG A 38 -0.04 2.43 10.46
C ARG A 38 -1.19 2.41 9.49
N ILE A 39 -1.83 1.27 9.37
CA ILE A 39 -3.03 1.10 8.56
C ILE A 39 -4.12 0.55 9.47
N TYR A 40 -5.24 1.26 9.53
CA TYR A 40 -6.37 0.90 10.36
C TYR A 40 -7.35 0.00 9.61
N LYS A 41 -8.06 -0.85 10.37
CA LYS A 41 -9.03 -1.76 9.78
C LYS A 41 -10.17 -1.02 9.09
N GLY A 42 -10.47 -1.42 7.85
CA GLY A 42 -11.57 -0.87 7.05
C GLY A 42 -11.25 0.44 6.34
N GLU A 43 -10.07 1.06 6.56
CA GLU A 43 -9.68 2.28 5.84
C GLU A 43 -9.13 2.00 4.44
N THR A 44 -9.21 2.99 3.57
CA THR A 44 -8.44 3.07 2.34
C THR A 44 -7.32 4.09 2.48
N VAL A 45 -6.08 3.61 2.49
CA VAL A 45 -4.89 4.48 2.49
C VAL A 45 -4.42 4.65 1.04
N GLY A 46 -4.37 5.90 0.57
CA GLY A 46 -3.74 6.26 -0.70
C GLY A 46 -2.23 6.42 -0.54
N LEU A 47 -1.43 5.78 -1.39
CA LEU A 47 0.02 5.96 -1.45
C LEU A 47 0.41 6.58 -2.78
N VAL A 48 0.90 7.81 -2.76
CA VAL A 48 1.20 8.62 -3.94
C VAL A 48 2.66 9.08 -3.99
N GLY A 49 3.11 9.45 -5.17
CA GLY A 49 4.45 9.97 -5.44
C GLY A 49 4.89 9.69 -6.87
N GLU A 50 6.00 10.30 -7.32
CA GLU A 50 6.56 10.10 -8.65
C GLU A 50 6.95 8.63 -8.90
N SER A 51 7.06 8.24 -10.18
CA SER A 51 7.54 6.91 -10.56
C SER A 51 8.94 6.65 -9.98
N GLY A 52 9.18 5.43 -9.49
CA GLY A 52 10.48 5.07 -8.88
C GLY A 52 10.71 5.56 -7.45
N CYS A 53 9.78 6.28 -6.80
CA CYS A 53 9.97 6.74 -5.43
C CYS A 53 9.85 5.65 -4.34
N GLY A 54 9.56 4.38 -4.69
CA GLY A 54 9.53 3.25 -3.76
C GLY A 54 8.16 2.69 -3.38
N LYS A 55 7.05 3.23 -3.91
CA LYS A 55 5.66 2.83 -3.56
C LYS A 55 5.40 1.32 -3.72
N THR A 56 5.65 0.77 -4.91
CA THR A 56 5.48 -0.66 -5.18
C THR A 56 6.37 -1.53 -4.28
N THR A 57 7.61 -1.07 -4.00
CA THR A 57 8.52 -1.77 -3.07
C THR A 57 7.93 -1.79 -1.66
N LEU A 58 7.43 -0.66 -1.17
CA LEU A 58 6.76 -0.57 0.13
C LEU A 58 5.52 -1.46 0.17
N GLY A 59 4.66 -1.41 -0.84
CA GLY A 59 3.48 -2.30 -0.94
C GLY A 59 3.84 -3.78 -0.88
N ARG A 60 4.89 -4.20 -1.61
CA ARG A 60 5.39 -5.58 -1.58
C ARG A 60 5.98 -5.98 -0.23
N MET A 61 6.64 -5.05 0.48
CA MET A 61 7.12 -5.29 1.84
C MET A 61 5.97 -5.47 2.81
N LEU A 62 4.94 -4.62 2.75
CA LEU A 62 3.73 -4.73 3.58
C LEU A 62 2.95 -6.02 3.35
N LEU A 63 3.15 -6.72 2.24
CA LEU A 63 2.59 -8.05 1.94
C LEU A 63 3.57 -9.20 2.23
N ASN A 64 4.75 -8.92 2.75
CA ASN A 64 5.84 -9.90 2.89
C ASN A 64 6.17 -10.64 1.59
N LEU A 65 6.08 -9.95 0.44
CA LEU A 65 6.58 -10.42 -0.86
C LEU A 65 8.04 -10.04 -1.09
N THR A 66 8.52 -9.04 -0.36
CA THR A 66 9.92 -8.58 -0.36
C THR A 66 10.37 -8.42 1.07
N ASP A 67 11.44 -9.11 1.44
CA ASP A 67 12.03 -8.97 2.77
C ASP A 67 12.70 -7.60 2.94
N PRO A 68 12.54 -6.94 4.08
CA PRO A 68 13.23 -5.68 4.38
C PRO A 68 14.73 -5.90 4.60
N THR A 69 15.52 -4.85 4.44
CA THR A 69 16.90 -4.81 4.93
C THR A 69 16.89 -4.66 6.45
N THR A 70 16.04 -3.78 6.98
CA THR A 70 15.76 -3.60 8.40
C THR A 70 14.30 -3.23 8.62
N GLY A 71 13.84 -3.28 9.86
CA GLY A 71 12.49 -2.92 10.27
C GLY A 71 11.69 -4.09 10.78
N ILE A 72 10.45 -3.80 11.18
CA ILE A 72 9.48 -4.77 11.71
C ILE A 72 8.12 -4.54 11.01
N LEU A 73 7.40 -5.62 10.76
CA LEU A 73 6.02 -5.62 10.31
C LEU A 73 5.15 -6.38 11.31
N LEU A 74 4.21 -5.68 11.93
CA LEU A 74 3.25 -6.23 12.86
C LEU A 74 1.87 -6.32 12.20
N PHE A 75 1.18 -7.43 12.42
CA PHE A 75 -0.19 -7.65 11.96
C PHE A 75 -1.13 -7.79 13.15
N LYS A 76 -2.14 -6.93 13.23
CA LYS A 76 -3.07 -6.84 14.37
C LYS A 76 -2.31 -6.77 15.72
N PRO A 77 -1.39 -5.82 15.87
CA PRO A 77 -0.62 -5.73 17.10
C PRO A 77 -1.48 -5.28 18.26
N GLU A 78 -1.20 -5.83 19.44
CA GLU A 78 -1.64 -5.20 20.70
C GLU A 78 -0.93 -3.85 20.86
N GLU A 79 -1.65 -2.80 21.28
CA GLU A 79 -1.10 -1.44 21.37
C GLU A 79 0.11 -1.36 22.31
N SER A 80 0.11 -2.13 23.40
CA SER A 80 1.25 -2.24 24.31
C SER A 80 2.54 -2.73 23.62
N LEU A 81 2.39 -3.76 22.77
CA LEU A 81 3.48 -4.30 21.98
C LEU A 81 3.95 -3.32 20.91
N ALA A 82 3.02 -2.70 20.21
CA ALA A 82 3.31 -1.74 19.15
C ALA A 82 4.03 -0.50 19.71
N LYS A 83 3.58 0.01 20.86
CA LYS A 83 4.20 1.14 21.57
C LYS A 83 5.64 0.79 21.97
N SER A 84 5.86 -0.37 22.60
CA SER A 84 7.20 -0.82 22.99
C SER A 84 8.13 -0.99 21.77
N ALA A 85 7.59 -1.49 20.64
CA ALA A 85 8.38 -1.63 19.42
C ALA A 85 8.79 -0.27 18.84
N ARG A 86 7.90 0.74 18.85
CA ARG A 86 8.20 2.10 18.38
C ARG A 86 9.29 2.78 19.22
N GLU A 87 9.13 2.73 20.54
CA GLU A 87 10.11 3.30 21.50
C GLU A 87 11.50 2.68 21.30
N LEU A 88 11.56 1.37 21.15
CA LEU A 88 12.79 0.65 20.90
C LEU A 88 13.46 1.01 19.58
N TYR A 89 12.68 1.12 18.51
CA TYR A 89 13.22 1.47 17.20
C TYR A 89 13.77 2.91 17.17
N SER A 90 13.13 3.84 17.88
CA SER A 90 13.64 5.20 18.02
C SER A 90 14.98 5.24 18.77
N GLN A 91 15.16 4.37 19.76
CA GLN A 91 16.41 4.24 20.50
C GLN A 91 17.52 3.53 19.71
N LEU A 92 17.15 2.48 18.93
CA LEU A 92 18.10 1.75 18.08
C LEU A 92 18.62 2.57 16.90
N SER A 93 17.86 3.55 16.42
CA SER A 93 18.36 4.51 15.42
C SER A 93 19.39 5.49 16.01
N ALA A 94 19.41 5.65 17.35
CA ALA A 94 20.35 6.51 18.06
C ALA A 94 21.56 5.75 18.66
N ASN A 95 21.42 4.46 19.05
CA ASN A 95 22.40 3.68 19.82
C ASN A 95 22.68 2.30 19.20
N LYS A 96 23.84 1.69 19.52
CA LYS A 96 24.16 0.31 19.13
C LYS A 96 23.32 -0.71 19.93
N PRO A 97 22.92 -1.86 19.33
CA PRO A 97 22.15 -2.89 20.03
C PRO A 97 22.80 -3.44 21.31
N SER A 98 24.12 -3.33 21.44
CA SER A 98 24.89 -3.74 22.63
C SER A 98 24.64 -2.86 23.85
N GLU A 99 24.17 -1.64 23.67
CA GLU A 99 23.98 -0.63 24.73
C GLU A 99 22.55 -0.67 25.34
N LEU A 100 21.66 -1.53 24.81
CA LEU A 100 20.30 -1.67 25.31
C LEU A 100 20.25 -2.27 26.72
N LYS A 101 19.39 -1.68 27.58
CA LYS A 101 19.10 -2.22 28.92
C LYS A 101 18.35 -3.57 28.80
N LYS A 102 18.35 -4.36 29.88
CA LYS A 102 17.75 -5.70 29.91
C LYS A 102 16.26 -5.71 29.50
N GLU A 103 15.50 -4.71 29.93
CA GLU A 103 14.08 -4.56 29.62
C GLU A 103 13.85 -4.23 28.13
N GLU A 104 14.67 -3.37 27.56
CA GLU A 104 14.66 -3.00 26.15
C GLU A 104 15.02 -4.20 25.25
N ARG A 105 15.96 -5.02 25.66
CA ARG A 105 16.30 -6.29 24.99
C ARG A 105 15.11 -7.27 25.01
N LYS A 106 14.42 -7.38 26.15
CA LYS A 106 13.23 -8.24 26.28
C LYS A 106 12.09 -7.77 25.37
N ALA A 107 11.84 -6.47 25.31
CA ALA A 107 10.81 -5.90 24.42
C ALA A 107 11.19 -6.05 22.94
N LEU A 108 12.48 -5.90 22.58
CA LEU A 108 12.97 -6.18 21.22
C LEU A 108 12.75 -7.65 20.82
N GLU A 109 13.05 -8.58 21.72
CA GLU A 109 12.80 -10.01 21.48
C GLU A 109 11.31 -10.32 21.33
N LEU A 110 10.45 -9.68 22.13
CA LEU A 110 9.00 -9.83 22.01
C LEU A 110 8.48 -9.26 20.67
N SER A 111 8.98 -8.11 20.26
CA SER A 111 8.66 -7.50 18.96
C SER A 111 9.08 -8.41 17.81
N LYS A 112 10.29 -8.98 17.87
CA LYS A 112 10.77 -9.95 16.86
C LYS A 112 9.93 -11.23 16.81
N LYS A 113 9.40 -11.71 17.94
CA LYS A 113 8.51 -12.88 17.98
C LYS A 113 7.17 -12.62 17.30
N ASN A 114 6.69 -11.38 17.25
CA ASN A 114 5.45 -10.96 16.61
C ASN A 114 5.66 -10.37 15.21
N ASP A 115 6.90 -10.28 14.75
CA ASP A 115 7.26 -9.76 13.43
C ASP A 115 6.92 -10.78 12.32
N VAL A 116 6.14 -10.33 11.34
CA VAL A 116 5.74 -11.11 10.16
C VAL A 116 6.95 -11.62 9.39
N PHE A 117 8.01 -10.83 9.27
CA PHE A 117 9.21 -11.21 8.53
C PHE A 117 10.01 -12.33 9.21
N ARG A 118 9.97 -12.44 10.52
CA ARG A 118 10.80 -13.35 11.32
C ARG A 118 10.05 -14.57 11.81
N ASN A 119 8.77 -14.43 12.16
CA ASN A 119 7.98 -15.54 12.69
C ASN A 119 7.23 -16.29 11.58
N ARG A 120 7.69 -17.53 11.26
CA ARG A 120 7.10 -18.36 10.20
C ARG A 120 5.60 -18.68 10.43
N LYS A 121 5.17 -18.83 11.70
CA LYS A 121 3.76 -19.15 12.02
C LYS A 121 2.87 -17.94 11.75
N ILE A 122 3.29 -16.75 12.22
CA ILE A 122 2.57 -15.49 11.96
C ILE A 122 2.56 -15.18 10.47
N ARG A 123 3.68 -15.32 9.78
CA ARG A 123 3.80 -15.14 8.33
C ARG A 123 2.83 -16.01 7.54
N LYS A 124 2.66 -17.29 7.94
CA LYS A 124 1.73 -18.20 7.27
C LYS A 124 0.27 -17.75 7.44
N ASP A 125 -0.12 -17.31 8.63
CA ASP A 125 -1.46 -16.78 8.88
C ASP A 125 -1.66 -15.44 8.16
N PHE A 126 -0.69 -14.55 8.23
CA PHE A 126 -0.68 -13.27 7.55
C PHE A 126 -0.90 -13.39 6.04
N ARG A 127 -0.13 -14.24 5.34
CA ARG A 127 -0.22 -14.42 3.89
C ARG A 127 -1.59 -14.88 3.39
N ARG A 128 -2.40 -15.49 4.24
CA ARG A 128 -3.77 -15.87 3.91
C ARG A 128 -4.74 -14.69 3.95
N LYS A 129 -4.41 -13.68 4.75
CA LYS A 129 -5.27 -12.53 5.03
C LYS A 129 -4.91 -11.30 4.23
N VAL A 130 -3.82 -11.37 3.46
CA VAL A 130 -3.35 -10.26 2.64
C VAL A 130 -3.23 -10.69 1.19
N GLN A 131 -3.63 -9.81 0.27
CA GLN A 131 -3.57 -10.08 -1.17
C GLN A 131 -3.15 -8.83 -1.94
N ILE A 132 -2.82 -9.01 -3.22
CA ILE A 132 -2.43 -7.93 -4.13
C ILE A 132 -3.18 -8.04 -5.46
N VAL A 133 -3.57 -6.89 -5.98
CA VAL A 133 -3.91 -6.70 -7.39
C VAL A 133 -2.75 -5.94 -8.04
N PHE A 134 -2.09 -6.56 -9.01
CA PHE A 134 -0.92 -6.00 -9.68
C PHE A 134 -1.31 -4.97 -10.74
N GLN A 135 -0.37 -4.12 -11.08
CA GLN A 135 -0.48 -3.04 -12.07
C GLN A 135 -0.89 -3.53 -13.46
N ASP A 136 -0.31 -4.62 -13.92
CA ASP A 136 -0.61 -5.21 -15.23
C ASP A 136 -1.37 -6.53 -15.06
N PRO A 137 -2.66 -6.57 -15.38
CA PRO A 137 -3.44 -7.79 -15.30
C PRO A 137 -3.01 -8.83 -16.35
N VAL A 138 -2.37 -8.41 -17.46
CA VAL A 138 -1.91 -9.34 -18.51
C VAL A 138 -0.78 -10.22 -17.99
N SER A 139 0.22 -9.62 -17.35
CA SER A 139 1.37 -10.36 -16.81
C SER A 139 1.03 -11.10 -15.50
N SER A 140 -0.05 -10.71 -14.80
CA SER A 140 -0.43 -11.30 -13.52
C SER A 140 -1.30 -12.55 -13.62
N LEU A 141 -1.94 -12.79 -14.78
CA LEU A 141 -2.79 -13.96 -15.02
C LEU A 141 -2.05 -14.94 -15.93
N ASP A 142 -1.98 -16.22 -15.56
CA ASP A 142 -1.37 -17.25 -16.42
C ASP A 142 -2.22 -17.42 -17.70
N PRO A 143 -1.69 -17.11 -18.90
CA PRO A 143 -2.45 -17.16 -20.15
C PRO A 143 -2.85 -18.58 -20.58
N ARG A 144 -2.28 -19.62 -19.93
CA ARG A 144 -2.55 -21.04 -20.21
C ARG A 144 -3.60 -21.63 -19.28
N MET A 145 -4.03 -20.90 -18.24
CA MET A 145 -5.06 -21.35 -17.32
C MET A 145 -6.42 -20.79 -17.71
N LEU A 146 -7.49 -21.57 -17.51
CA LEU A 146 -8.86 -21.06 -17.61
C LEU A 146 -9.16 -20.10 -16.46
N VAL A 147 -10.04 -19.14 -16.69
CA VAL A 147 -10.44 -18.14 -15.67
C VAL A 147 -10.93 -18.80 -14.39
N LYS A 148 -11.71 -19.90 -14.49
CA LYS A 148 -12.15 -20.68 -13.30
C LYS A 148 -10.99 -21.17 -12.44
N ASP A 149 -9.90 -21.64 -13.07
CA ASP A 149 -8.76 -22.21 -12.38
C ASP A 149 -7.88 -21.11 -11.76
N ILE A 150 -7.74 -19.97 -12.45
CA ILE A 150 -7.06 -18.78 -11.94
C ILE A 150 -7.72 -18.26 -10.66
N ILE A 151 -9.06 -18.15 -10.63
CA ILE A 151 -9.80 -17.66 -9.46
C ILE A 151 -9.82 -18.69 -8.35
N ALA A 152 -9.88 -20.00 -8.68
CA ALA A 152 -9.90 -21.07 -7.70
C ALA A 152 -8.54 -21.40 -7.06
N GLU A 153 -7.42 -21.07 -7.72
CA GLU A 153 -6.06 -21.37 -7.24
C GLU A 153 -5.82 -20.91 -5.79
N PRO A 154 -6.07 -19.64 -5.41
CA PRO A 154 -5.89 -19.19 -4.03
C PRO A 154 -6.80 -19.93 -3.03
N VAL A 155 -8.01 -20.29 -3.45
CA VAL A 155 -8.98 -21.05 -2.64
C VAL A 155 -8.47 -22.45 -2.33
N TYR A 156 -7.87 -23.13 -3.30
CA TYR A 156 -7.30 -24.48 -3.10
C TYR A 156 -6.08 -24.45 -2.18
N VAL A 157 -5.26 -23.40 -2.29
CA VAL A 157 -4.02 -23.26 -1.49
C VAL A 157 -4.31 -22.80 -0.06
N SER A 158 -5.14 -21.76 0.10
CA SER A 158 -5.34 -21.07 1.38
C SER A 158 -6.65 -21.45 2.08
N GLY A 159 -7.66 -21.92 1.34
CA GLY A 159 -9.04 -22.05 1.81
C GLY A 159 -9.75 -20.69 1.90
N VAL A 160 -11.06 -20.73 2.16
CA VAL A 160 -11.89 -19.55 2.46
C VAL A 160 -12.27 -19.54 3.93
N PRO A 161 -12.53 -18.38 4.56
CA PRO A 161 -13.08 -18.32 5.92
C PRO A 161 -14.43 -19.04 6.02
N TYR A 162 -14.72 -19.64 7.17
CA TYR A 162 -15.97 -20.41 7.39
C TYR A 162 -17.24 -19.55 7.36
N ASP A 163 -17.13 -18.26 7.61
CA ASP A 163 -18.22 -17.27 7.67
C ASP A 163 -18.69 -16.77 6.30
N VAL A 164 -18.17 -17.33 5.20
CA VAL A 164 -18.44 -16.85 3.82
C VAL A 164 -19.82 -17.29 3.30
N GLY A 165 -20.63 -18.05 4.08
CA GLY A 165 -22.00 -18.44 3.68
C GLY A 165 -22.04 -19.35 2.45
N VAL A 166 -21.01 -20.11 2.20
CA VAL A 166 -20.96 -21.06 1.08
C VAL A 166 -21.71 -22.32 1.49
N ASN A 167 -22.81 -22.66 0.80
CA ASN A 167 -23.50 -23.91 0.95
C ASN A 167 -22.55 -25.06 0.55
N TYR A 168 -22.10 -25.80 1.54
CA TYR A 168 -21.15 -26.90 1.36
C TYR A 168 -21.91 -28.19 1.04
N VAL A 169 -21.57 -28.82 -0.09
CA VAL A 169 -22.09 -30.14 -0.42
C VAL A 169 -21.08 -31.20 0.03
N GLU A 170 -21.32 -31.82 1.17
CA GLU A 170 -20.54 -32.97 1.63
C GLU A 170 -21.04 -34.23 0.95
N ARG A 171 -20.17 -35.04 0.34
CA ARG A 171 -20.53 -36.39 -0.10
C ARG A 171 -20.34 -37.36 1.07
N LYS A 172 -21.43 -37.93 1.55
CA LYS A 172 -21.35 -39.03 2.49
C LYS A 172 -20.79 -40.29 1.80
N PRO A 173 -20.19 -41.22 2.57
CA PRO A 173 -19.68 -42.48 2.01
C PRO A 173 -20.74 -43.31 1.27
N ASP A 174 -22.04 -43.05 1.53
CA ASP A 174 -23.19 -43.70 0.88
C ASP A 174 -23.60 -43.02 -0.46
N GLY A 175 -22.83 -42.02 -0.94
CA GLY A 175 -23.10 -41.33 -2.21
C GLY A 175 -24.21 -40.29 -2.17
N LYS A 176 -24.89 -40.06 -1.04
CA LYS A 176 -25.90 -39.01 -0.90
C LYS A 176 -25.28 -37.64 -0.73
N LYS A 177 -25.82 -36.67 -1.44
CA LYS A 177 -25.46 -35.25 -1.32
C LYS A 177 -26.29 -34.62 -0.21
N GLU A 178 -25.65 -34.10 0.83
CA GLU A 178 -26.31 -33.30 1.85
C GLU A 178 -25.80 -31.86 1.75
N GLU A 179 -26.71 -30.89 1.57
CA GLU A 179 -26.39 -29.45 1.69
C GLU A 179 -26.35 -29.13 3.17
N THR A 180 -25.15 -28.96 3.72
CA THR A 180 -24.98 -28.62 5.12
C THR A 180 -24.57 -27.16 5.20
N ASP A 181 -25.41 -26.33 5.80
CA ASP A 181 -25.03 -25.02 6.31
C ASP A 181 -24.01 -25.24 7.44
N ILE A 182 -22.73 -25.06 7.15
CA ILE A 182 -21.71 -25.25 8.19
C ILE A 182 -21.55 -23.93 8.95
N THR A 183 -22.34 -23.73 9.97
CA THR A 183 -22.01 -22.94 11.14
C THR A 183 -21.25 -23.82 12.12
N THR A 184 -19.93 -23.92 11.96
CA THR A 184 -19.12 -24.69 12.95
C THR A 184 -18.16 -23.72 13.63
N GLU A 185 -18.48 -23.44 14.88
CA GLU A 185 -17.57 -22.77 15.82
C GLU A 185 -16.24 -23.54 15.89
N GLY A 186 -15.14 -22.88 15.66
CA GLY A 186 -13.78 -23.38 15.91
C GLY A 186 -12.88 -23.73 14.74
N LYS A 187 -13.38 -23.85 13.49
CA LYS A 187 -12.50 -24.07 12.32
C LYS A 187 -12.20 -22.75 11.59
N LYS A 188 -10.91 -22.45 11.41
CA LYS A 188 -10.46 -21.15 10.87
C LYS A 188 -10.65 -20.98 9.36
N ASN A 189 -10.60 -22.07 8.54
CA ASN A 189 -10.75 -21.99 7.08
C ASN A 189 -11.33 -23.26 6.49
N LEU A 190 -12.18 -23.12 5.48
CA LEU A 190 -12.79 -24.19 4.70
C LEU A 190 -12.02 -24.41 3.39
N ARG A 191 -11.61 -25.64 3.11
CA ARG A 191 -11.02 -26.02 1.82
C ARG A 191 -12.12 -26.50 0.89
N LEU A 192 -12.56 -25.62 0.00
CA LEU A 192 -13.52 -25.95 -1.03
C LEU A 192 -12.86 -26.86 -2.08
N LYS A 193 -13.60 -27.90 -2.56
CA LYS A 193 -13.16 -28.80 -3.63
C LYS A 193 -14.34 -29.13 -4.54
N GLY A 194 -14.02 -29.54 -5.78
CA GLY A 194 -15.02 -30.02 -6.72
C GLY A 194 -16.15 -29.02 -6.97
N GLU A 195 -17.39 -29.44 -6.80
CA GLU A 195 -18.58 -28.64 -7.13
C GLU A 195 -18.74 -27.41 -6.23
N SER A 196 -18.41 -27.50 -4.93
CA SER A 196 -18.49 -26.36 -4.01
C SER A 196 -17.52 -25.25 -4.37
N ALA A 197 -16.30 -25.59 -4.78
CA ALA A 197 -15.34 -24.60 -5.29
C ALA A 197 -15.85 -23.97 -6.61
N ARG A 198 -16.44 -24.76 -7.50
CA ARG A 198 -17.00 -24.28 -8.76
C ARG A 198 -18.14 -23.28 -8.49
N ARG A 199 -19.10 -23.61 -7.63
CA ARG A 199 -20.21 -22.72 -7.27
C ARG A 199 -19.69 -21.40 -6.69
N TYR A 200 -18.75 -21.48 -5.73
CA TYR A 200 -18.14 -20.31 -5.13
C TYR A 200 -17.48 -19.37 -6.17
N VAL A 201 -16.71 -19.94 -7.10
CA VAL A 201 -16.05 -19.19 -8.17
C VAL A 201 -17.07 -18.60 -9.14
N THR A 202 -18.17 -19.34 -9.43
CA THR A 202 -19.29 -18.85 -10.26
C THR A 202 -19.97 -17.63 -9.63
N ASP A 203 -20.24 -17.68 -8.33
CA ASP A 203 -20.85 -16.55 -7.61
C ASP A 203 -19.90 -15.34 -7.61
N LEU A 204 -18.62 -15.58 -7.35
CA LEU A 204 -17.61 -14.53 -7.33
C LEU A 204 -17.45 -13.84 -8.69
N ILE A 205 -17.46 -14.57 -9.82
CA ILE A 205 -17.34 -13.96 -11.14
C ILE A 205 -18.57 -13.13 -11.49
N LYS A 206 -19.76 -13.57 -11.07
CA LYS A 206 -20.99 -12.79 -11.21
C LYS A 206 -20.95 -11.50 -10.40
N GLU A 207 -20.39 -11.52 -9.20
CA GLU A 207 -20.14 -10.30 -8.40
C GLU A 207 -19.23 -9.29 -9.12
N MET A 208 -18.30 -9.78 -9.94
CA MET A 208 -17.45 -8.91 -10.78
C MET A 208 -18.17 -8.34 -12.00
N GLY A 209 -19.47 -8.66 -12.18
CA GLY A 209 -20.25 -8.26 -13.36
C GLY A 209 -19.82 -9.00 -14.63
N LEU A 210 -19.33 -10.23 -14.50
CA LEU A 210 -18.97 -11.11 -15.60
C LEU A 210 -19.93 -12.31 -15.67
N ASN A 211 -20.07 -12.91 -16.85
CA ASN A 211 -20.96 -14.04 -17.07
C ASN A 211 -20.31 -15.37 -16.68
N GLU A 212 -21.12 -16.37 -16.35
CA GLU A 212 -20.64 -17.72 -16.00
C GLU A 212 -19.83 -18.38 -17.11
N ASP A 213 -20.20 -18.18 -18.38
CA ASP A 213 -19.48 -18.70 -19.54
C ASP A 213 -18.03 -18.21 -19.62
N HIS A 214 -17.73 -17.06 -19.01
CA HIS A 214 -16.39 -16.52 -18.94
C HIS A 214 -15.42 -17.41 -18.14
N LEU A 215 -15.93 -18.27 -17.27
CA LEU A 215 -15.11 -19.21 -16.49
C LEU A 215 -14.36 -20.23 -17.34
N PHE A 216 -14.85 -20.52 -18.54
CA PHE A 216 -14.30 -21.51 -19.46
C PHE A 216 -13.44 -20.89 -20.56
N ARG A 217 -13.11 -19.61 -20.47
CA ARG A 217 -12.24 -18.89 -21.39
C ARG A 217 -10.88 -18.64 -20.81
N PHE A 218 -9.92 -18.30 -21.69
CA PHE A 218 -8.56 -17.93 -21.32
C PHE A 218 -8.43 -16.40 -21.16
N PRO A 219 -7.47 -15.91 -20.36
CA PRO A 219 -7.31 -14.46 -20.13
C PRO A 219 -7.14 -13.61 -21.39
N HIS A 220 -6.52 -14.15 -22.45
CA HIS A 220 -6.29 -13.42 -23.70
C HIS A 220 -7.57 -13.11 -24.49
N GLU A 221 -8.69 -13.79 -24.20
CA GLU A 221 -9.98 -13.58 -24.84
C GLU A 221 -10.78 -12.40 -24.25
N PHE A 222 -10.23 -11.69 -23.24
CA PHE A 222 -10.93 -10.63 -22.51
C PHE A 222 -10.35 -9.25 -22.80
N SER A 223 -11.20 -8.21 -22.67
CA SER A 223 -10.75 -6.81 -22.65
C SER A 223 -9.90 -6.50 -21.41
N GLY A 224 -9.15 -5.40 -21.43
CA GLY A 224 -8.33 -4.95 -20.29
C GLY A 224 -9.14 -4.82 -19.00
N GLY A 225 -10.31 -4.21 -19.07
CA GLY A 225 -11.20 -4.05 -17.91
C GLY A 225 -11.77 -5.38 -17.39
N GLN A 226 -12.08 -6.33 -18.29
CA GLN A 226 -12.52 -7.67 -17.89
C GLN A 226 -11.38 -8.47 -17.23
N ARG A 227 -10.15 -8.39 -17.75
CA ARG A 227 -8.97 -9.00 -17.13
C ARG A 227 -8.73 -8.42 -15.74
N GLN A 228 -8.91 -7.12 -15.57
CA GLN A 228 -8.78 -6.48 -14.26
C GLN A 228 -9.82 -7.00 -13.27
N ARG A 229 -11.08 -7.19 -13.70
CA ARG A 229 -12.13 -7.81 -12.86
C ARG A 229 -11.78 -9.26 -12.48
N ILE A 230 -11.18 -10.04 -13.38
CA ILE A 230 -10.69 -11.40 -13.10
C ILE A 230 -9.54 -11.35 -12.07
N ALA A 231 -8.59 -10.43 -12.20
CA ALA A 231 -7.49 -10.25 -11.25
C ALA A 231 -8.00 -9.84 -9.85
N ILE A 232 -9.01 -8.97 -9.79
CA ILE A 232 -9.69 -8.61 -8.54
C ILE A 232 -10.41 -9.84 -7.96
N ALA A 233 -11.18 -10.60 -8.76
CA ALA A 233 -11.85 -11.81 -8.33
C ALA A 233 -10.87 -12.82 -7.71
N ARG A 234 -9.72 -13.06 -8.38
CA ARG A 234 -8.64 -13.91 -7.85
C ARG A 234 -8.14 -13.41 -6.50
N ALA A 235 -7.86 -12.12 -6.37
CA ALA A 235 -7.32 -11.56 -5.13
C ALA A 235 -8.32 -11.66 -3.96
N ILE A 236 -9.63 -11.42 -4.21
CA ILE A 236 -10.63 -11.45 -3.15
C ILE A 236 -11.22 -12.85 -2.90
N SER A 237 -10.87 -13.86 -3.71
CA SER A 237 -11.40 -15.23 -3.60
C SER A 237 -11.13 -15.90 -2.23
N VAL A 238 -10.10 -15.45 -1.52
CA VAL A 238 -9.75 -15.93 -0.16
C VAL A 238 -10.27 -15.00 0.94
N ARG A 239 -11.09 -14.00 0.60
CA ARG A 239 -11.62 -12.97 1.54
C ARG A 239 -10.52 -12.36 2.39
N PRO A 240 -9.57 -11.64 1.79
CA PRO A 240 -8.48 -11.03 2.52
C PRO A 240 -8.97 -9.88 3.42
N GLU A 241 -8.28 -9.67 4.55
CA GLU A 241 -8.52 -8.51 5.41
C GLU A 241 -7.81 -7.25 4.90
N PHE A 242 -6.70 -7.44 4.16
CA PHE A 242 -5.90 -6.37 3.58
C PHE A 242 -5.60 -6.63 2.11
N LEU A 243 -5.86 -5.64 1.27
CA LEU A 243 -5.62 -5.70 -0.17
C LEU A 243 -4.76 -4.53 -0.63
N VAL A 244 -3.62 -4.83 -1.23
CA VAL A 244 -2.81 -3.83 -1.92
C VAL A 244 -3.27 -3.76 -3.37
N LEU A 245 -3.58 -2.56 -3.82
CA LEU A 245 -4.01 -2.22 -5.17
C LEU A 245 -2.88 -1.41 -5.83
N ASP A 246 -1.98 -2.10 -6.55
CA ASP A 246 -0.81 -1.46 -7.17
C ASP A 246 -1.18 -1.00 -8.58
N GLU A 247 -1.47 0.29 -8.73
CA GLU A 247 -1.93 0.95 -9.96
C GLU A 247 -3.08 0.23 -10.70
N PRO A 248 -4.16 -0.17 -10.01
CA PRO A 248 -5.16 -1.12 -10.54
C PRO A 248 -5.96 -0.60 -11.74
N THR A 249 -5.79 0.66 -12.13
CA THR A 249 -6.56 1.30 -13.20
C THR A 249 -5.71 2.05 -14.21
N SER A 250 -4.37 1.98 -14.11
CA SER A 250 -3.45 2.78 -14.95
C SER A 250 -3.50 2.43 -16.45
N ALA A 251 -3.82 1.18 -16.79
CA ALA A 251 -3.90 0.69 -18.16
C ALA A 251 -5.33 0.71 -18.76
N LEU A 252 -6.28 1.38 -18.09
CA LEU A 252 -7.69 1.37 -18.46
C LEU A 252 -8.16 2.76 -18.91
N ASP A 253 -9.12 2.80 -19.83
CA ASP A 253 -9.81 4.02 -20.19
C ASP A 253 -10.62 4.60 -19.01
N VAL A 254 -10.94 5.90 -19.07
CA VAL A 254 -11.56 6.65 -17.96
C VAL A 254 -12.91 6.04 -17.53
N SER A 255 -13.70 5.52 -18.48
CA SER A 255 -15.02 4.97 -18.19
C SER A 255 -14.93 3.64 -17.47
N VAL A 256 -14.05 2.75 -17.91
CA VAL A 256 -13.78 1.46 -17.27
C VAL A 256 -13.08 1.66 -15.91
N GLN A 257 -12.18 2.65 -15.81
CA GLN A 257 -11.57 3.04 -14.54
C GLN A 257 -12.63 3.38 -13.49
N ALA A 258 -13.62 4.23 -13.82
CA ALA A 258 -14.69 4.60 -12.91
C ALA A 258 -15.49 3.37 -12.42
N GLN A 259 -15.79 2.42 -13.33
CA GLN A 259 -16.48 1.18 -13.00
C GLN A 259 -15.66 0.29 -12.03
N ILE A 260 -14.34 0.15 -12.25
CA ILE A 260 -13.46 -0.62 -11.37
C ILE A 260 -13.37 0.03 -9.98
N LEU A 261 -13.28 1.35 -9.91
CA LEU A 261 -13.25 2.07 -8.63
C LEU A 261 -14.56 1.92 -7.85
N SER A 262 -15.72 1.98 -8.54
CA SER A 262 -17.02 1.70 -7.91
C SER A 262 -17.09 0.27 -7.39
N LEU A 263 -16.70 -0.71 -8.21
CA LEU A 263 -16.65 -2.12 -7.81
C LEU A 263 -15.78 -2.34 -6.56
N LEU A 264 -14.58 -1.76 -6.51
CA LEU A 264 -13.68 -1.88 -5.35
C LEU A 264 -14.29 -1.27 -4.08
N LYS A 265 -15.00 -0.12 -4.18
CA LYS A 265 -15.72 0.48 -3.05
C LYS A 265 -16.87 -0.41 -2.54
N ASP A 266 -17.63 -1.01 -3.46
CA ASP A 266 -18.72 -1.90 -3.10
C ASP A 266 -18.22 -3.18 -2.41
N LEU A 267 -17.13 -3.75 -2.93
CA LEU A 267 -16.46 -4.90 -2.35
C LEU A 267 -15.88 -4.59 -0.96
N GLN A 268 -15.28 -3.40 -0.79
CA GLN A 268 -14.76 -2.95 0.51
C GLN A 268 -15.87 -2.89 1.55
N LYS A 269 -16.99 -2.24 1.23
CA LYS A 269 -18.16 -2.14 2.13
C LYS A 269 -18.74 -3.50 2.47
N ARG A 270 -18.87 -4.39 1.46
CA ARG A 270 -19.46 -5.71 1.63
C ARG A 270 -18.63 -6.63 2.49
N TYR A 271 -17.29 -6.60 2.33
CA TYR A 271 -16.38 -7.54 2.98
C TYR A 271 -15.55 -6.93 4.10
N GLY A 272 -15.71 -5.64 4.40
CA GLY A 272 -14.96 -4.95 5.44
C GLY A 272 -13.45 -4.94 5.22
N MET A 273 -13.00 -4.96 3.94
CA MET A 273 -11.58 -5.01 3.59
C MET A 273 -10.89 -3.67 3.84
N THR A 274 -9.60 -3.75 4.13
CA THR A 274 -8.70 -2.60 4.25
C THR A 274 -7.87 -2.48 3.00
N TYR A 275 -7.71 -1.27 2.44
CA TYR A 275 -6.99 -1.08 1.19
C TYR A 275 -5.73 -0.21 1.37
N LEU A 276 -4.65 -0.61 0.69
CA LEU A 276 -3.56 0.29 0.31
C LEU A 276 -3.65 0.53 -1.19
N PHE A 277 -4.05 1.72 -1.59
CA PHE A 277 -4.23 2.10 -2.99
C PHE A 277 -3.01 2.88 -3.49
N ILE A 278 -2.19 2.25 -4.32
CA ILE A 278 -0.98 2.84 -4.89
C ILE A 278 -1.31 3.37 -6.28
N THR A 279 -1.08 4.66 -6.52
CA THR A 279 -1.20 5.27 -7.84
C THR A 279 -0.42 6.58 -7.91
N HIS A 280 -0.10 7.01 -9.12
CA HIS A 280 0.41 8.36 -9.38
C HIS A 280 -0.74 9.35 -9.73
N ASN A 281 -1.97 8.87 -9.89
CA ASN A 281 -3.12 9.71 -10.21
C ASN A 281 -3.83 10.21 -8.94
N LEU A 282 -3.56 11.45 -8.56
CA LEU A 282 -4.12 12.09 -7.37
C LEU A 282 -5.65 12.30 -7.45
N ALA A 283 -6.22 12.44 -8.66
CA ALA A 283 -7.67 12.57 -8.81
C ALA A 283 -8.38 11.26 -8.41
N VAL A 284 -7.79 10.11 -8.73
CA VAL A 284 -8.26 8.80 -8.27
C VAL A 284 -8.18 8.71 -6.76
N ILE A 285 -7.03 9.04 -6.17
CA ILE A 285 -6.81 9.01 -4.71
C ILE A 285 -7.86 9.84 -3.97
N ARG A 286 -8.13 11.04 -4.44
CA ARG A 286 -9.17 11.91 -3.84
C ARG A 286 -10.55 11.25 -3.78
N SER A 287 -10.85 10.39 -4.75
CA SER A 287 -12.17 9.75 -4.85
C SER A 287 -12.31 8.48 -4.02
N VAL A 288 -11.20 7.82 -3.66
CA VAL A 288 -11.24 6.47 -3.07
C VAL A 288 -10.61 6.37 -1.68
N SER A 289 -9.71 7.27 -1.29
CA SER A 289 -8.96 7.14 -0.03
C SER A 289 -9.53 8.00 1.09
N ASP A 290 -9.42 7.47 2.32
CA ASP A 290 -9.75 8.19 3.55
C ASP A 290 -8.56 9.05 4.01
N ARG A 291 -7.34 8.53 3.79
CA ARG A 291 -6.07 9.14 4.17
C ARG A 291 -5.05 8.93 3.05
N VAL A 292 -4.16 9.90 2.87
CA VAL A 292 -3.12 9.87 1.83
C VAL A 292 -1.75 9.97 2.45
N ILE A 293 -0.84 9.15 1.96
CA ILE A 293 0.59 9.16 2.25
C ILE A 293 1.33 9.54 0.99
N VAL A 294 2.16 10.58 1.08
CA VAL A 294 3.00 11.07 -0.03
C VAL A 294 4.42 10.59 0.18
N MET A 295 4.96 9.91 -0.82
CA MET A 295 6.29 9.31 -0.78
C MET A 295 7.21 9.97 -1.81
N TYR A 296 8.43 10.33 -1.39
CA TYR A 296 9.49 10.89 -2.23
C TYR A 296 10.83 10.24 -1.94
N LEU A 297 11.53 9.73 -2.95
CA LEU A 297 12.85 9.09 -2.86
C LEU A 297 13.00 8.13 -1.65
N GLY A 298 12.05 7.22 -1.48
CA GLY A 298 12.09 6.18 -0.46
C GLY A 298 11.58 6.60 0.92
N THR A 299 11.20 7.85 1.15
CA THR A 299 10.71 8.35 2.45
C THR A 299 9.29 8.89 2.36
N ILE A 300 8.56 8.88 3.48
CA ILE A 300 7.27 9.56 3.62
C ILE A 300 7.55 11.03 3.90
N VAL A 301 7.01 11.91 3.05
CA VAL A 301 7.19 13.36 3.18
C VAL A 301 5.96 14.07 3.72
N GLU A 302 4.77 13.51 3.53
CA GLU A 302 3.53 14.05 4.09
C GLU A 302 2.49 12.94 4.24
N GLU A 303 1.64 13.03 5.27
CA GLU A 303 0.54 12.14 5.55
C GLU A 303 -0.61 12.93 6.16
N ALA A 304 -1.81 12.83 5.60
CA ALA A 304 -2.99 13.52 6.12
C ALA A 304 -4.30 12.83 5.71
N PRO A 305 -5.42 13.13 6.39
CA PRO A 305 -6.76 12.86 5.85
C PRO A 305 -6.89 13.44 4.45
N THR A 306 -7.58 12.72 3.55
CA THR A 306 -7.62 13.08 2.13
C THR A 306 -8.07 14.52 1.89
N ASP A 307 -9.18 14.94 2.49
CA ASP A 307 -9.70 16.30 2.31
C ASP A 307 -8.73 17.37 2.83
N GLU A 308 -8.03 17.09 3.92
CA GLU A 308 -7.04 18.00 4.49
C GLU A 308 -5.82 18.14 3.60
N LEU A 309 -5.26 17.04 3.10
CA LEU A 309 -4.12 17.06 2.18
C LEU A 309 -4.41 17.89 0.91
N PHE A 310 -5.63 17.75 0.37
CA PHE A 310 -6.02 18.46 -0.85
C PHE A 310 -6.34 19.94 -0.63
N LYS A 311 -6.73 20.34 0.59
CA LYS A 311 -6.99 21.74 0.95
C LYS A 311 -5.73 22.47 1.41
N ASN A 312 -4.96 21.84 2.27
CA ASN A 312 -3.85 22.44 3.02
C ASN A 312 -2.57 21.60 2.93
N PRO A 313 -1.99 21.39 1.73
CA PRO A 313 -0.74 20.64 1.60
C PRO A 313 0.42 21.41 2.26
N LEU A 314 1.13 20.76 3.18
CA LEU A 314 2.20 21.38 3.97
C LEU A 314 3.60 21.11 3.41
N HIS A 315 3.79 20.02 2.67
CA HIS A 315 5.07 19.75 2.03
C HIS A 315 5.13 20.35 0.63
N PRO A 316 6.19 21.07 0.24
CA PRO A 316 6.29 21.71 -1.08
C PRO A 316 6.19 20.76 -2.27
N TYR A 317 6.62 19.51 -2.10
CA TYR A 317 6.44 18.45 -3.10
C TYR A 317 4.96 18.10 -3.32
N THR A 318 4.19 17.96 -2.23
CA THR A 318 2.74 17.72 -2.30
C THR A 318 2.02 18.87 -3.00
N GLN A 319 2.41 20.13 -2.70
CA GLN A 319 1.87 21.31 -3.39
C GLN A 319 2.10 21.22 -4.90
N ALA A 320 3.30 20.84 -5.31
CA ALA A 320 3.63 20.68 -6.73
C ALA A 320 2.82 19.56 -7.38
N LEU A 321 2.71 18.40 -6.74
CA LEU A 321 1.90 17.29 -7.24
C LEU A 321 0.42 17.68 -7.41
N LEU A 322 -0.16 18.36 -6.43
CA LEU A 322 -1.56 18.80 -6.46
C LEU A 322 -1.80 19.88 -7.51
N SER A 323 -0.82 20.78 -7.73
CA SER A 323 -0.92 21.82 -8.76
C SER A 323 -0.97 21.27 -10.20
N ALA A 324 -0.44 20.07 -10.41
CA ALA A 324 -0.41 19.39 -11.70
C ALA A 324 -1.75 18.68 -12.04
N ILE A 325 -2.68 18.55 -11.08
CA ILE A 325 -3.99 17.91 -11.33
C ILE A 325 -4.80 18.75 -12.33
N PRO A 326 -5.30 18.15 -13.42
CA PRO A 326 -6.19 18.87 -14.35
C PRO A 326 -7.50 19.26 -13.66
N VAL A 327 -7.81 20.56 -13.66
CA VAL A 327 -9.12 21.07 -13.23
C VAL A 327 -9.97 21.29 -14.47
N PRO A 328 -11.18 20.78 -14.56
CA PRO A 328 -12.06 20.93 -15.74
C PRO A 328 -12.67 22.34 -15.88
N ASP A 329 -12.12 23.36 -15.21
CA ASP A 329 -12.59 24.74 -15.31
C ASP A 329 -11.60 25.57 -16.16
N THR A 330 -12.00 25.86 -17.39
CA THR A 330 -11.22 26.65 -18.36
C THR A 330 -11.08 28.13 -17.99
N ARG A 331 -11.87 28.62 -17.02
CA ARG A 331 -11.83 30.03 -16.57
C ARG A 331 -10.74 30.31 -15.54
N ARG A 332 -10.24 29.28 -14.85
CA ARG A 332 -9.17 29.41 -13.86
C ARG A 332 -7.79 29.42 -14.54
N LYS A 333 -7.07 30.53 -14.46
CA LYS A 333 -5.63 30.58 -14.79
C LYS A 333 -4.89 29.61 -13.87
N ARG A 334 -4.24 28.61 -14.44
CA ARG A 334 -3.45 27.62 -13.69
C ARG A 334 -2.12 28.23 -13.29
N ASN A 335 -1.85 28.26 -12.01
CA ASN A 335 -0.50 28.40 -11.48
C ASN A 335 0.08 26.99 -11.25
N VAL A 336 0.48 26.30 -12.33
CA VAL A 336 1.18 25.01 -12.20
C VAL A 336 2.55 25.28 -11.60
N LEU A 337 2.84 24.65 -10.47
CA LEU A 337 4.15 24.70 -9.83
C LEU A 337 5.08 23.75 -10.58
N VAL A 338 5.82 24.30 -11.54
CA VAL A 338 6.83 23.53 -12.27
C VAL A 338 7.99 23.24 -11.34
N LEU A 339 8.26 21.95 -11.11
CA LEU A 339 9.43 21.51 -10.37
C LEU A 339 10.67 21.70 -11.26
N SER A 340 11.67 22.38 -10.72
CA SER A 340 12.95 22.57 -11.40
C SER A 340 13.84 21.33 -11.22
N GLY A 341 14.58 20.96 -12.27
CA GLY A 341 15.54 19.85 -12.24
C GLY A 341 14.92 18.46 -12.29
N ASP A 342 15.78 17.47 -12.51
CA ASP A 342 15.41 16.07 -12.58
C ASP A 342 15.25 15.45 -11.19
N VAL A 343 14.57 14.30 -11.12
CA VAL A 343 14.48 13.50 -9.89
C VAL A 343 15.87 12.97 -9.54
N PRO A 344 16.40 13.27 -8.35
CA PRO A 344 17.71 12.76 -7.95
C PRO A 344 17.74 11.22 -7.94
N SER A 345 18.93 10.66 -8.14
CA SER A 345 19.11 9.21 -8.16
C SER A 345 18.84 8.60 -6.76
N PRO A 346 18.03 7.57 -6.66
CA PRO A 346 17.83 6.84 -5.41
C PRO A 346 19.08 6.08 -4.94
N SER A 347 20.12 6.01 -5.79
CA SER A 347 21.43 5.43 -5.40
C SER A 347 22.32 6.43 -4.69
N ASN A 348 22.06 7.72 -4.85
CA ASN A 348 22.78 8.80 -4.18
C ASN A 348 21.78 9.91 -3.81
N PRO A 349 20.92 9.67 -2.81
CA PRO A 349 19.93 10.66 -2.41
C PRO A 349 20.62 11.92 -1.86
N PRO A 350 20.06 13.11 -2.08
CA PRO A 350 20.58 14.34 -1.53
C PRO A 350 20.69 14.29 0.00
N SER A 351 21.71 14.94 0.56
CA SER A 351 21.86 15.12 2.02
C SER A 351 20.74 16.02 2.58
N GLY A 352 20.41 15.88 3.85
CA GLY A 352 19.35 16.65 4.48
C GLY A 352 17.98 16.30 3.92
N CYS A 353 17.17 17.31 3.62
CA CYS A 353 15.87 17.12 2.97
C CYS A 353 16.05 16.60 1.54
N ARG A 354 15.56 15.41 1.22
CA ARG A 354 15.73 14.80 -0.11
C ARG A 354 15.12 15.61 -1.26
N PHE A 355 14.17 16.49 -0.94
CA PHE A 355 13.51 17.36 -1.91
C PHE A 355 14.18 18.72 -2.09
N HIS A 356 15.21 19.09 -1.30
CA HIS A 356 15.78 20.44 -1.30
C HIS A 356 16.28 20.91 -2.68
N THR A 357 16.79 20.01 -3.53
CA THR A 357 17.31 20.32 -4.86
C THR A 357 16.24 20.80 -5.85
N ARG A 358 14.97 20.52 -5.56
CA ARG A 358 13.81 20.88 -6.40
C ARG A 358 12.82 21.80 -5.66
N CYS A 359 13.13 22.14 -4.41
CA CYS A 359 12.24 22.89 -3.54
C CYS A 359 12.42 24.40 -3.71
N ARG A 360 11.35 25.12 -4.04
CA ARG A 360 11.36 26.59 -4.14
C ARG A 360 11.54 27.30 -2.79
N TYR A 361 11.39 26.61 -1.68
CA TYR A 361 11.56 27.11 -0.32
C TYR A 361 12.86 26.63 0.32
N ALA A 362 13.77 26.01 -0.45
CA ALA A 362 15.00 25.45 0.10
C ALA A 362 15.90 26.53 0.71
N GLU A 363 16.36 26.27 1.93
CA GLU A 363 17.34 27.06 2.65
C GLU A 363 18.52 26.18 3.08
N GLU A 364 19.55 26.76 3.71
CA GLU A 364 20.77 26.04 4.09
C GLU A 364 20.49 24.85 5.05
N ILE A 365 19.53 25.01 5.96
CA ILE A 365 19.11 23.92 6.85
C ILE A 365 18.60 22.70 6.08
N CYS A 366 17.95 22.90 4.94
CA CYS A 366 17.42 21.82 4.12
C CYS A 366 18.53 20.98 3.47
N LYS A 367 19.73 21.54 3.26
CA LYS A 367 20.86 20.81 2.69
C LYS A 367 21.60 19.95 3.72
N THR A 368 21.54 20.36 4.99
CA THR A 368 22.38 19.79 6.06
C THR A 368 21.62 18.90 7.02
N LYS A 369 20.32 19.17 7.27
CA LYS A 369 19.52 18.46 8.25
C LYS A 369 18.30 17.80 7.61
N GLU A 370 18.09 16.51 7.87
CA GLU A 370 16.90 15.77 7.46
C GLU A 370 15.68 16.19 8.31
N PRO A 371 14.56 16.65 7.67
CA PRO A 371 13.36 16.98 8.42
C PRO A 371 12.65 15.70 8.90
N GLN A 372 12.22 15.73 10.15
CA GLN A 372 11.44 14.62 10.72
C GLN A 372 9.96 14.76 10.36
N LEU A 373 9.27 13.62 10.18
CA LEU A 373 7.83 13.58 9.95
C LEU A 373 7.09 13.93 11.25
N THR A 374 6.73 15.21 11.43
CA THR A 374 6.10 15.75 12.63
C THR A 374 4.62 16.05 12.42
N GLU A 375 3.82 15.87 13.47
CA GLU A 375 2.38 16.20 13.44
C GLU A 375 2.20 17.71 13.57
N MET A 376 1.53 18.31 12.58
CA MET A 376 1.26 19.74 12.49
C MET A 376 -0.16 20.08 12.93
N SER A 377 -1.11 19.18 12.67
CA SER A 377 -2.49 19.21 13.15
C SER A 377 -2.97 17.76 13.32
N PRO A 378 -4.10 17.50 13.99
CA PRO A 378 -4.56 16.13 14.24
C PRO A 378 -4.63 15.27 12.96
N GLY A 379 -3.78 14.24 12.91
CA GLY A 379 -3.66 13.32 11.76
C GLY A 379 -2.95 13.89 10.52
N HIS A 380 -2.45 15.13 10.55
CA HIS A 380 -1.68 15.73 9.47
C HIS A 380 -0.21 15.87 9.87
N ARG A 381 0.65 15.11 9.20
CA ARG A 381 2.09 15.03 9.46
C ARG A 381 2.86 15.45 8.23
N SER A 382 3.93 16.23 8.41
CA SER A 382 4.79 16.70 7.33
C SER A 382 6.27 16.66 7.70
N ALA A 383 7.11 16.25 6.75
CA ALA A 383 8.56 16.22 6.87
C ALA A 383 9.18 17.43 6.15
N CYS A 384 8.86 18.62 6.63
CA CYS A 384 9.43 19.87 6.11
C CYS A 384 9.80 20.81 7.25
N HIS A 385 10.97 21.43 7.18
CA HIS A 385 11.43 22.41 8.19
C HIS A 385 10.50 23.63 8.30
N PHE A 386 9.77 23.94 7.23
CA PHE A 386 8.92 25.11 7.11
C PHE A 386 7.41 24.79 7.12
N SER A 387 7.01 23.62 7.57
CA SER A 387 5.59 23.21 7.59
C SER A 387 4.70 24.21 8.35
N ALA A 388 5.16 24.73 9.50
CA ALA A 388 4.42 25.72 10.29
C ALA A 388 4.26 27.05 9.56
N GLU A 389 5.29 27.52 8.89
CA GLU A 389 5.30 28.78 8.12
C GLU A 389 4.46 28.65 6.84
N ILE A 390 4.45 27.47 6.21
CA ILE A 390 3.58 27.16 5.06
C ILE A 390 2.12 27.14 5.53
N MET A 391 1.84 26.51 6.67
CA MET A 391 0.51 26.42 7.26
C MET A 391 -0.06 27.81 7.59
N SER A 392 0.77 28.71 8.13
CA SER A 392 0.37 30.10 8.43
C SER A 392 0.33 31.03 7.21
N GLY A 393 0.81 30.57 6.05
CA GLY A 393 0.95 31.39 4.82
C GLY A 393 2.16 32.31 4.79
N ALA A 394 2.94 32.41 5.86
CA ALA A 394 4.11 33.29 5.96
C ALA A 394 5.16 33.00 4.90
N LYS A 395 5.43 31.69 4.61
CA LYS A 395 6.42 31.30 3.62
C LYS A 395 6.02 31.60 2.18
N LEU A 396 4.71 31.67 1.89
CA LEU A 396 4.20 32.04 0.56
C LEU A 396 4.45 33.53 0.25
N GLN A 397 4.34 34.40 1.25
CA GLN A 397 4.57 35.84 1.12
C GLN A 397 6.07 36.14 0.84
N SER A 398 6.98 35.49 1.57
CA SER A 398 8.43 35.72 1.41
C SER A 398 8.97 35.38 0.02
N VAL A 399 8.35 34.44 -0.70
CA VAL A 399 8.76 34.05 -2.08
C VAL A 399 8.20 35.05 -3.12
N GLN A 400 7.08 35.69 -2.83
CA GLN A 400 6.54 36.74 -3.74
C GLN A 400 7.35 38.02 -3.67
N ASP A 401 7.87 38.37 -2.49
CA ASP A 401 8.68 39.55 -2.25
C ASP A 401 10.11 39.48 -2.87
N HIS A 402 10.59 38.25 -3.17
CA HIS A 402 11.90 38.00 -3.77
C HIS A 402 11.88 37.79 -5.31
N LYS A 403 10.76 38.04 -6.00
CA LYS A 403 10.78 38.08 -7.46
C LYS A 403 11.52 39.34 -7.89
N PRO A 404 12.63 39.23 -8.67
CA PRO A 404 13.27 40.40 -9.25
C PRO A 404 12.22 41.09 -10.11
N SER A 405 12.03 42.40 -9.85
CA SER A 405 11.30 43.29 -10.72
C SER A 405 11.98 43.27 -12.10
N ASN A 406 11.31 42.71 -13.08
CA ASN A 406 11.68 42.84 -14.49
C ASN A 406 11.38 44.24 -14.99
#